data_9c808cb0feab4414d7fa51aec6445a74
#
_entry.id   9c808cb0feab4414d7fa51aec6445a74
#
_cell.length_a   1.000
_cell.length_b   1.000
_cell.length_c   1.000
_cell.angle_alpha   90.00
_cell.angle_beta   90.00
_cell.angle_gamma   90.00
#
_symmetry.space_group_name_H-M   'P 1'
#
loop_
_entity.id
_entity.type
_entity.pdbx_description
1 polymer ?
#
loop_
_entity_poly.entity_id
_entity_poly.type
_entity_poly.pdbx_seq_one_letter_code
_entity_poly.pdbx_strand_id
1 'polypeptide(L)'
;TFWGTEIPWVSISDMPISGYVTNTRESISKLALKSKKIDISPKGTLLMSFKLSIGKVAILDIPATHNEAIISIFPYANKENIIRDYLMIFLPLISTLGDSKDAIKGKTLNSTSISELLIPISNHEEMKRIISKVDLLFQKVSQLFE
;
A
#
# COMPACT_ATOMS: atom_id res chain seq x y z
N THR A 1 14.50 -25.13 -1.60
CA THR A 1 13.42 -24.31 -2.16
C THR A 1 13.38 -22.95 -1.45
N PHE A 2 13.00 -21.88 -2.16
CA PHE A 2 12.82 -20.57 -1.55
C PHE A 2 11.47 -20.43 -0.85
N TRP A 3 10.50 -21.23 -1.22
CA TRP A 3 9.21 -21.33 -0.54
C TRP A 3 9.35 -22.04 0.80
N GLY A 4 8.58 -21.65 1.79
CA GLY A 4 8.60 -22.17 3.16
C GLY A 4 7.40 -21.69 3.95
N THR A 5 7.50 -21.77 5.27
CA THR A 5 6.40 -21.37 6.19
C THR A 5 6.82 -20.30 7.19
N GLU A 6 8.00 -19.70 6.99
CA GLU A 6 8.64 -18.92 8.06
C GLU A 6 8.33 -17.42 7.97
N ILE A 7 8.23 -16.87 6.75
CA ILE A 7 8.10 -15.44 6.53
C ILE A 7 6.96 -15.18 5.56
N PRO A 8 5.92 -14.47 5.98
CA PRO A 8 4.80 -14.13 5.11
C PRO A 8 5.25 -13.42 3.83
N TRP A 9 4.72 -13.86 2.70
CA TRP A 9 4.98 -13.30 1.37
C TRP A 9 3.70 -12.70 0.79
N VAL A 10 3.65 -11.38 0.72
CA VAL A 10 2.48 -10.65 0.21
C VAL A 10 2.49 -10.63 -1.30
N SER A 11 1.42 -11.09 -1.90
CA SER A 11 1.07 -10.90 -3.30
C SER A 11 -0.07 -9.87 -3.43
N ILE A 12 -0.32 -9.36 -4.64
CA ILE A 12 -1.42 -8.39 -4.87
C ILE A 12 -2.78 -8.99 -4.45
N SER A 13 -2.94 -10.30 -4.56
CA SER A 13 -4.18 -10.99 -4.18
C SER A 13 -4.41 -11.07 -2.67
N ASP A 14 -3.37 -10.91 -1.86
CA ASP A 14 -3.47 -10.87 -0.39
C ASP A 14 -3.81 -9.46 0.11
N MET A 15 -3.61 -8.44 -0.72
CA MET A 15 -3.98 -7.08 -0.36
C MET A 15 -5.50 -6.93 -0.43
N PRO A 16 -6.18 -6.44 0.62
CA PRO A 16 -7.60 -6.11 0.56
C PRO A 16 -7.85 -4.89 -0.35
N ILE A 17 -9.10 -4.63 -0.67
CA ILE A 17 -9.48 -3.40 -1.40
C ILE A 17 -9.11 -2.16 -0.58
N SER A 18 -9.23 -2.26 0.74
CA SER A 18 -8.85 -1.23 1.72
C SER A 18 -8.55 -1.91 3.06
N GLY A 19 -7.67 -1.34 3.86
CA GLY A 19 -7.37 -1.79 5.22
C GLY A 19 -6.06 -2.54 5.35
N TYR A 20 -6.09 -3.69 6.05
CA TYR A 20 -4.88 -4.35 6.57
C TYR A 20 -4.64 -5.72 5.95
N VAL A 21 -3.37 -6.02 5.67
CA VAL A 21 -2.90 -7.38 5.36
C VAL A 21 -2.63 -8.09 6.68
N THR A 22 -3.52 -8.99 7.07
CA THR A 22 -3.45 -9.74 8.33
C THR A 22 -2.82 -11.13 8.18
N ASN A 23 -2.85 -11.66 6.97
CA ASN A 23 -2.25 -12.94 6.61
C ASN A 23 -1.86 -12.97 5.13
N THR A 24 -1.13 -13.99 4.72
CA THR A 24 -0.74 -14.24 3.33
C THR A 24 -1.01 -15.69 2.97
N ARG A 25 -1.27 -15.97 1.70
CA ARG A 25 -1.43 -17.36 1.19
C ARG A 25 -0.11 -18.10 1.14
N GLU A 26 0.96 -17.37 0.90
CA GLU A 26 2.29 -17.91 0.69
C GLU A 26 3.27 -17.39 1.73
N SER A 27 4.32 -18.13 1.96
CA SER A 27 5.45 -17.75 2.80
C SER A 27 6.76 -18.21 2.19
N ILE A 28 7.83 -17.52 2.51
CA ILE A 28 9.18 -17.89 2.06
C ILE A 28 10.04 -18.37 3.24
N SER A 29 11.13 -19.07 2.89
CA SER A 29 12.10 -19.53 3.87
C SER A 29 13.09 -18.43 4.27
N LYS A 30 13.70 -18.54 5.45
CA LYS A 30 14.81 -17.68 5.85
C LYS A 30 15.99 -17.75 4.89
N LEU A 31 16.16 -18.88 4.20
CA LEU A 31 17.18 -19.01 3.17
C LEU A 31 16.92 -18.08 1.99
N ALA A 32 15.65 -17.91 1.59
CA ALA A 32 15.27 -16.97 0.53
C ALA A 32 15.63 -15.53 0.88
N LEU A 33 15.38 -15.08 2.11
CA LEU A 33 15.77 -13.73 2.57
C LEU A 33 17.27 -13.49 2.39
N LYS A 34 18.09 -14.43 2.90
CA LYS A 34 19.55 -14.30 2.88
C LYS A 34 20.11 -14.33 1.46
N SER A 35 19.65 -15.28 0.64
CA SER A 35 20.19 -15.48 -0.71
C SER A 35 19.74 -14.44 -1.73
N LYS A 36 18.57 -13.87 -1.56
CA LYS A 36 17.98 -12.86 -2.46
C LYS A 36 18.08 -11.43 -1.93
N LYS A 37 18.65 -11.23 -0.73
CA LYS A 37 18.72 -9.92 -0.05
C LYS A 37 17.36 -9.23 0.00
N ILE A 38 16.34 -9.99 0.42
CA ILE A 38 14.96 -9.49 0.56
C ILE A 38 14.81 -8.92 1.95
N ASP A 39 14.24 -7.72 2.05
CA ASP A 39 13.96 -7.07 3.32
C ASP A 39 12.57 -7.44 3.83
N ILE A 40 12.44 -7.52 5.16
CA ILE A 40 11.15 -7.67 5.83
C ILE A 40 10.64 -6.27 6.19
N SER A 41 9.47 -5.93 5.69
CA SER A 41 8.76 -4.73 6.10
C SER A 41 8.05 -4.96 7.43
N PRO A 42 8.22 -4.07 8.42
CA PRO A 42 7.58 -4.23 9.73
C PRO A 42 6.06 -4.02 9.66
N LYS A 43 5.36 -4.52 10.69
CA LYS A 43 3.96 -4.16 10.93
C LYS A 43 3.78 -2.63 10.90
N GLY A 44 2.69 -2.16 10.32
CA GLY A 44 2.39 -0.75 10.13
C GLY A 44 2.92 -0.15 8.83
N THR A 45 3.68 -0.90 8.05
CA THR A 45 4.17 -0.44 6.74
C THR A 45 3.03 -0.29 5.74
N LEU A 46 2.99 0.83 5.03
CA LEU A 46 2.10 1.03 3.90
C LEU A 46 2.65 0.33 2.66
N LEU A 47 1.84 -0.49 2.03
CA LEU A 47 2.13 -1.15 0.77
C LEU A 47 1.33 -0.52 -0.37
N MET A 48 1.92 -0.43 -1.57
CA MET A 48 1.22 -0.05 -2.80
C MET A 48 1.61 -0.96 -3.95
N SER A 49 0.62 -1.46 -4.69
CA SER A 49 0.87 -2.16 -5.95
C SER A 49 1.09 -1.18 -7.09
N PHE A 50 2.09 -1.43 -7.93
CA PHE A 50 2.45 -0.56 -9.07
C PHE A 50 2.52 -1.30 -10.40
N LYS A 51 2.21 -2.60 -10.40
CA LYS A 51 2.03 -3.45 -11.59
C LYS A 51 0.69 -4.16 -11.48
N LEU A 52 0.11 -4.53 -12.60
CA LEU A 52 -1.16 -5.28 -12.74
C LEU A 52 -2.37 -4.52 -12.18
N SER A 53 -2.46 -4.33 -10.88
CA SER A 53 -3.52 -3.56 -10.19
C SER A 53 -2.89 -2.31 -9.57
N ILE A 54 -2.68 -1.28 -10.38
CA ILE A 54 -2.00 -0.04 -9.96
C ILE A 54 -2.82 0.70 -8.90
N GLY A 55 -2.13 1.17 -7.85
CA GLY A 55 -2.70 2.02 -6.82
C GLY A 55 -3.53 1.29 -5.76
N LYS A 56 -3.52 -0.04 -5.74
CA LYS A 56 -4.07 -0.79 -4.62
C LYS A 56 -3.15 -0.61 -3.40
N VAL A 57 -3.70 -0.16 -2.29
CA VAL A 57 -2.95 0.12 -1.06
C VAL A 57 -3.47 -0.70 0.11
N ALA A 58 -2.57 -1.05 1.03
CA ALA A 58 -2.91 -1.73 2.28
C ALA A 58 -1.81 -1.46 3.32
N ILE A 59 -2.14 -1.63 4.60
CA ILE A 59 -1.18 -1.55 5.70
C ILE A 59 -0.88 -2.97 6.20
N LEU A 60 0.38 -3.28 6.44
CA LEU A 60 0.77 -4.54 7.07
C LEU A 60 0.32 -4.60 8.53
N ASP A 61 -0.44 -5.61 8.90
CA ASP A 61 -0.74 -5.93 10.31
C ASP A 61 0.22 -6.99 10.89
N ILE A 62 1.05 -7.55 10.04
CA ILE A 62 2.12 -8.51 10.38
C ILE A 62 3.43 -8.09 9.70
N PRO A 63 4.60 -8.43 10.25
CA PRO A 63 5.85 -8.30 9.51
C PRO A 63 5.83 -9.24 8.29
N ALA A 64 6.15 -8.71 7.11
CA ALA A 64 6.10 -9.49 5.88
C ALA A 64 7.08 -8.96 4.84
N THR A 65 7.39 -9.77 3.86
CA THR A 65 7.98 -9.33 2.59
C THR A 65 6.92 -9.36 1.49
N HIS A 66 7.24 -8.91 0.30
CA HIS A 66 6.28 -8.86 -0.81
C HIS A 66 6.93 -9.14 -2.15
N ASN A 67 6.12 -9.40 -3.17
CA ASN A 67 6.58 -9.60 -4.53
C ASN A 67 7.02 -8.27 -5.19
N GLU A 68 7.65 -8.38 -6.37
CA GLU A 68 8.19 -7.24 -7.13
C GLU A 68 7.14 -6.31 -7.76
N ALA A 69 5.86 -6.61 -7.61
CA ALA A 69 4.76 -5.75 -8.08
C ALA A 69 4.23 -4.80 -6.99
N ILE A 70 4.79 -4.89 -5.80
CA ILE A 70 4.42 -4.12 -4.63
C ILE A 70 5.65 -3.35 -4.13
N ILE A 71 5.44 -2.15 -3.61
CA ILE A 71 6.45 -1.38 -2.89
C ILE A 71 6.04 -1.14 -1.45
N SER A 72 7.02 -1.08 -0.56
CA SER A 72 6.88 -0.59 0.81
C SER A 72 7.15 0.90 0.86
N ILE A 73 6.26 1.65 1.50
CA ILE A 73 6.32 3.10 1.62
C ILE A 73 6.57 3.46 3.06
N PHE A 74 7.64 4.22 3.30
CA PHE A 74 8.06 4.71 4.61
C PHE A 74 8.04 6.25 4.61
N PRO A 75 6.91 6.88 4.98
CA PRO A 75 6.82 8.34 4.97
C PRO A 75 7.79 8.97 5.99
N TYR A 76 8.46 10.04 5.60
CA TYR A 76 9.21 10.88 6.54
C TYR A 76 8.26 11.63 7.48
N ALA A 77 8.74 11.94 8.68
CA ALA A 77 7.99 12.72 9.69
C ALA A 77 6.57 12.17 9.98
N ASN A 78 6.39 10.85 9.91
CA ASN A 78 5.10 10.17 10.04
C ASN A 78 4.60 10.10 11.50
N LYS A 79 4.50 11.27 12.17
CA LYS A 79 3.98 11.36 13.52
C LYS A 79 2.56 10.83 13.60
N GLU A 80 2.29 9.97 14.59
CA GLU A 80 0.98 9.35 14.80
C GLU A 80 0.41 8.61 13.57
N ASN A 81 1.28 8.23 12.62
CA ASN A 81 0.92 7.60 11.34
C ASN A 81 0.03 8.46 10.41
N ILE A 82 -0.06 9.76 10.67
CA ILE A 82 -0.96 10.64 9.92
C ILE A 82 -0.62 10.70 8.43
N ILE A 83 0.66 10.79 8.07
CA ILE A 83 1.06 10.81 6.65
C ILE A 83 0.73 9.46 6.00
N ARG A 84 1.01 8.35 6.67
CA ARG A 84 0.65 7.00 6.18
C ARG A 84 -0.85 6.89 5.90
N ASP A 85 -1.68 7.28 6.87
CA ASP A 85 -3.13 7.15 6.77
C ASP A 85 -3.71 8.12 5.73
N TYR A 86 -3.11 9.29 5.59
CA TYR A 86 -3.41 10.24 4.52
C TYR A 86 -3.06 9.66 3.13
N LEU A 87 -1.90 9.03 2.99
CA LEU A 87 -1.49 8.36 1.76
C LEU A 87 -2.41 7.20 1.37
N MET A 88 -2.98 6.48 2.34
CA MET A 88 -4.00 5.44 2.09
C MET A 88 -5.20 5.96 1.30
N ILE A 89 -5.57 7.23 1.51
CA ILE A 89 -6.69 7.88 0.82
C ILE A 89 -6.27 8.35 -0.56
N PHE A 90 -5.12 9.00 -0.68
CA PHE A 90 -4.74 9.72 -1.89
C PHE A 90 -4.00 8.87 -2.92
N LEU A 91 -3.18 7.90 -2.52
CA LEU A 91 -2.42 7.08 -3.47
C LEU A 91 -3.30 6.34 -4.49
N PRO A 92 -4.44 5.71 -4.11
CA PRO A 92 -5.32 5.10 -5.09
C PRO A 92 -5.87 6.10 -6.11
N LEU A 93 -6.15 7.32 -5.69
CA LEU A 93 -6.69 8.38 -6.56
C LEU A 93 -5.64 8.89 -7.53
N ILE A 94 -4.48 9.32 -7.02
CA ILE A 94 -3.45 9.95 -7.85
C ILE A 94 -2.72 8.97 -8.75
N SER A 95 -2.55 7.71 -8.34
CA SER A 95 -1.91 6.68 -9.17
C SER A 95 -2.74 6.32 -10.41
N THR A 96 -4.04 6.60 -10.38
CA THR A 96 -4.96 6.40 -11.53
C THR A 96 -5.20 7.68 -12.32
N LEU A 97 -4.91 8.85 -11.76
CA LEU A 97 -5.12 10.15 -12.42
C LEU A 97 -3.94 10.58 -13.30
N GLY A 98 -2.76 9.96 -13.16
CA GLY A 98 -1.59 10.24 -13.98
C GLY A 98 -1.85 9.89 -15.44
N ASP A 99 -1.61 10.82 -16.35
CA ASP A 99 -1.81 10.81 -17.81
C ASP A 99 -2.82 9.77 -18.31
N SER A 100 -4.09 10.13 -18.21
CA SER A 100 -5.26 9.28 -18.43
C SER A 100 -5.33 8.59 -19.81
N LYS A 101 -4.55 9.04 -20.77
CA LYS A 101 -4.49 8.41 -22.11
C LYS A 101 -3.74 7.08 -22.12
N ASP A 102 -2.85 6.87 -21.17
CA ASP A 102 -2.01 5.67 -21.09
C ASP A 102 -2.40 4.71 -19.94
N ALA A 103 -3.03 5.21 -18.88
CA ALA A 103 -3.53 4.38 -17.77
C ALA A 103 -4.60 3.36 -18.20
N ILE A 104 -5.40 3.71 -19.21
CA ILE A 104 -6.46 2.84 -19.77
C ILE A 104 -5.88 1.59 -20.47
N LYS A 105 -4.59 1.56 -20.79
CA LYS A 105 -3.94 0.45 -21.52
C LYS A 105 -3.06 -0.47 -20.65
N GLY A 106 -3.25 -0.48 -19.33
CA GLY A 106 -2.52 -1.42 -18.47
C GLY A 106 -1.03 -1.10 -18.33
N LYS A 107 -0.63 0.17 -18.44
CA LYS A 107 0.75 0.56 -18.19
C LYS A 107 1.11 0.32 -16.73
N THR A 108 2.24 -0.32 -16.55
CA THR A 108 2.92 -0.51 -15.27
C THR A 108 3.55 0.81 -14.85
N LEU A 109 3.29 1.27 -13.61
CA LEU A 109 4.13 2.30 -13.02
C LEU A 109 5.56 1.75 -12.87
N ASN A 110 6.54 2.57 -13.09
CA ASN A 110 7.95 2.25 -12.82
C ASN A 110 8.48 3.17 -11.70
N SER A 111 9.70 2.94 -11.26
CA SER A 111 10.30 3.73 -10.18
C SER A 111 10.31 5.23 -10.48
N THR A 112 10.52 5.62 -11.74
CA THR A 112 10.51 7.03 -12.17
C THR A 112 9.11 7.62 -12.04
N SER A 113 8.09 6.98 -12.63
CA SER A 113 6.70 7.47 -12.56
C SER A 113 6.13 7.48 -11.15
N ILE A 114 6.55 6.56 -10.28
CA ILE A 114 6.18 6.60 -8.86
C ILE A 114 6.80 7.81 -8.16
N SER A 115 8.07 8.13 -8.44
CA SER A 115 8.75 9.28 -7.83
C SER A 115 8.19 10.63 -8.29
N GLU A 116 7.48 10.66 -9.41
CA GLU A 116 6.84 11.85 -9.98
C GLU A 116 5.38 12.05 -9.53
N LEU A 117 4.83 11.14 -8.72
CA LEU A 117 3.48 11.29 -8.18
C LEU A 117 3.40 12.51 -7.27
N LEU A 118 2.58 13.47 -7.65
CA LEU A 118 2.33 14.69 -6.87
C LEU A 118 1.25 14.41 -5.83
N ILE A 119 1.62 14.53 -4.56
CA ILE A 119 0.71 14.33 -3.42
C ILE A 119 0.39 15.69 -2.81
N PRO A 120 -0.89 16.06 -2.66
CA PRO A 120 -1.27 17.30 -2.01
C PRO A 120 -1.04 17.19 -0.50
N ILE A 121 0.08 17.68 -0.01
CA ILE A 121 0.43 17.68 1.41
C ILE A 121 -0.09 18.97 2.07
N SER A 122 -0.77 18.81 3.19
CA SER A 122 -1.22 19.89 4.06
C SER A 122 -0.51 19.85 5.42
N ASN A 123 -0.86 20.76 6.33
CA ASN A 123 -0.37 20.67 7.69
C ASN A 123 -0.99 19.46 8.42
N HIS A 124 -0.38 19.06 9.52
CA HIS A 124 -0.73 17.86 10.27
C HIS A 124 -2.19 17.85 10.76
N GLU A 125 -2.69 18.95 11.27
CA GLU A 125 -4.06 19.06 11.78
C GLU A 125 -5.10 18.98 10.65
N GLU A 126 -4.82 19.58 9.50
CA GLU A 126 -5.70 19.48 8.35
C GLU A 126 -5.71 18.07 7.77
N MET A 127 -4.57 17.37 7.70
CA MET A 127 -4.54 15.96 7.29
C MET A 127 -5.37 15.09 8.24
N LYS A 128 -5.27 15.28 9.56
CA LYS A 128 -6.14 14.60 10.53
C LYS A 128 -7.62 14.84 10.27
N ARG A 129 -7.99 16.09 10.02
CA ARG A 129 -9.37 16.48 9.74
C ARG A 129 -9.90 15.80 8.48
N ILE A 130 -9.09 15.74 7.42
CA ILE A 130 -9.44 15.07 6.16
C ILE A 130 -9.64 13.58 6.39
N ILE A 131 -8.70 12.89 7.06
CA ILE A 131 -8.80 11.46 7.37
C ILE A 131 -10.11 11.19 8.13
N SER A 132 -10.35 11.90 9.22
CA SER A 132 -11.57 11.73 10.03
C SER A 132 -12.85 11.95 9.24
N LYS A 133 -12.84 12.92 8.31
CA LYS A 133 -14.01 13.21 7.47
C LYS A 133 -14.26 12.09 6.45
N VAL A 134 -13.21 11.56 5.84
CA VAL A 134 -13.30 10.45 4.90
C VAL A 134 -13.81 9.19 5.59
N ASP A 135 -13.26 8.85 6.76
CA ASP A 135 -13.68 7.70 7.55
C ASP A 135 -15.18 7.80 7.92
N LEU A 136 -15.63 8.98 8.36
CA LEU A 136 -17.04 9.22 8.66
C LEU A 136 -17.93 9.03 7.43
N LEU A 137 -17.49 9.48 6.25
CA LEU A 137 -18.23 9.32 5.01
C LEU A 137 -18.35 7.86 4.63
N PHE A 138 -17.25 7.09 4.73
CA PHE A 138 -17.28 5.65 4.47
C PHE A 138 -18.20 4.89 5.41
N GLN A 139 -18.18 5.22 6.71
CA GLN A 139 -19.11 4.63 7.69
C GLN A 139 -20.58 4.90 7.32
N LYS A 140 -20.91 6.14 6.95
CA LYS A 140 -22.27 6.48 6.52
C LYS A 140 -22.70 5.77 5.26
N VAL A 141 -21.81 5.65 4.28
CA VAL A 141 -22.11 4.91 3.04
C VAL A 141 -22.33 3.43 3.33
N SER A 142 -21.50 2.80 4.18
CA SER A 142 -21.68 1.40 4.57
C SER A 142 -23.04 1.13 5.21
N GLN A 143 -23.55 2.05 6.05
CA GLN A 143 -24.87 1.94 6.67
C GLN A 143 -26.04 1.99 5.68
N LEU A 144 -25.83 2.45 4.46
CA LEU A 144 -26.88 2.47 3.43
C LEU A 144 -27.09 1.10 2.75
N PHE A 145 -26.17 0.16 2.97
CA PHE A 145 -26.18 -1.16 2.37
C PHE A 145 -26.45 -2.31 3.39
N GLU A 146 -26.68 -1.95 4.66
CA GLU A 146 -27.14 -2.85 5.71
C GLU A 146 -28.68 -2.86 5.78
#